data_27dcfdc512853b21ff52264681ac9358
#
_entry.id   27dcfdc512853b21ff52264681ac9358
#
_cell.length_a   1.000
_cell.length_b   1.000
_cell.length_c   1.000
_cell.angle_alpha   90.00
_cell.angle_beta   90.00
_cell.angle_gamma   90.00
#
_symmetry.space_group_name_H-M   'P 1'
#
loop_
_entity.id
_entity.type
_entity.pdbx_description
1 polymer ?
#
loop_
_entity_poly.entity_id
_entity_poly.type
_entity_poly.pdbx_seq_one_letter_code
_entity_poly.pdbx_strand_id
1 'polypeptide(L)'
;MHVLTRRYLQFFSVALLLATLSLTGCQTAPPKGLTPAQITVLKQQGFELTEEGWAFGLSGKVLFGSDLEVLNAQSQEIVERIGTALLGADIQRVRVDGHTDSSGKESYNEQLSVRRANSVVKALLKVGMRPENIQIRGLGSREPVASNATRAGRTENRRVSIVVIAD
;
A
#
# COMPACT_ATOMS: atom_id res chain seq x y z
N MET A 1 70.81 8.53 22.81
CA MET A 1 69.91 7.44 22.41
C MET A 1 68.42 7.67 22.80
N HIS A 2 68.10 8.64 23.69
CA HIS A 2 66.71 8.86 24.15
C HIS A 2 65.86 9.83 23.32
N VAL A 3 66.42 10.58 22.38
CA VAL A 3 65.66 11.58 21.60
C VAL A 3 64.98 10.99 20.39
N LEU A 4 65.53 9.95 19.80
CA LEU A 4 64.99 9.28 18.61
C LEU A 4 63.71 8.46 18.93
N THR A 5 63.66 7.79 20.07
CA THR A 5 62.50 6.99 20.51
C THR A 5 61.25 7.86 20.78
N ARG A 6 61.45 9.10 21.28
CA ARG A 6 60.34 10.03 21.58
C ARG A 6 59.65 10.57 20.33
N ARG A 7 60.39 10.70 19.22
CA ARG A 7 59.86 11.20 17.93
C ARG A 7 59.05 10.09 17.22
N TYR A 8 59.47 8.81 17.31
CA TYR A 8 58.70 7.68 16.73
C TYR A 8 57.39 7.45 17.48
N LEU A 9 57.34 7.64 18.79
CA LEU A 9 56.10 7.51 19.57
C LEU A 9 55.09 8.58 19.23
N GLN A 10 55.52 9.81 18.90
CA GLN A 10 54.61 10.89 18.48
C GLN A 10 54.03 10.67 17.05
N PHE A 11 54.79 10.11 16.13
CA PHE A 11 54.31 9.77 14.79
C PHE A 11 53.32 8.60 14.81
N PHE A 12 53.49 7.61 15.70
CA PHE A 12 52.55 6.50 15.88
C PHE A 12 51.22 6.96 16.47
N SER A 13 51.24 7.92 17.42
CA SER A 13 50.00 8.44 18.03
C SER A 13 49.20 9.29 17.06
N VAL A 14 49.85 10.07 16.19
CA VAL A 14 49.14 10.87 15.16
C VAL A 14 48.61 10.00 14.04
N ALA A 15 49.29 8.93 13.61
CA ALA A 15 48.81 7.97 12.62
C ALA A 15 47.62 7.16 13.14
N LEU A 16 47.56 6.82 14.42
CA LEU A 16 46.44 6.09 15.02
C LEU A 16 45.19 7.00 15.18
N LEU A 17 45.38 8.32 15.40
CA LEU A 17 44.26 9.26 15.51
C LEU A 17 43.61 9.58 14.15
N LEU A 18 44.36 9.49 13.05
CA LEU A 18 43.86 9.69 11.69
C LEU A 18 43.11 8.49 11.11
N ALA A 19 43.30 7.30 11.66
CA ALA A 19 42.64 6.07 11.21
C ALA A 19 41.20 5.89 11.73
N THR A 20 40.73 6.72 12.66
CA THR A 20 39.41 6.60 13.29
C THR A 20 38.32 7.47 12.63
N LEU A 21 38.63 8.26 11.62
CA LEU A 21 37.69 9.23 11.03
C LEU A 21 37.02 8.78 9.72
N SER A 22 37.10 7.52 9.32
CA SER A 22 36.56 7.06 8.02
C SER A 22 35.40 6.06 8.12
N LEU A 23 34.61 6.10 9.20
CA LEU A 23 33.32 5.40 9.29
C LEU A 23 32.13 6.34 9.11
N THR A 24 32.20 7.23 8.12
CA THR A 24 30.99 7.81 7.56
C THR A 24 30.35 6.74 6.70
N GLY A 25 29.51 5.90 7.32
CA GLY A 25 28.64 5.01 6.59
C GLY A 25 27.79 5.85 5.65
N CYS A 26 27.96 5.67 4.32
CA CYS A 26 27.02 6.17 3.34
C CYS A 26 25.64 5.62 3.70
N GLN A 27 24.78 6.45 4.28
CA GLN A 27 23.36 6.16 4.32
C GLN A 27 22.89 6.23 2.87
N THR A 28 22.86 5.07 2.20
CA THR A 28 22.17 4.93 0.94
C THR A 28 20.73 5.33 1.16
N ALA A 29 20.26 6.36 0.46
CA ALA A 29 18.85 6.70 0.42
C ALA A 29 18.06 5.44 0.12
N PRO A 30 16.90 5.21 0.80
CA PRO A 30 16.11 4.03 0.52
C PRO A 30 15.78 3.98 -0.98
N PRO A 31 15.83 2.79 -1.60
CA PRO A 31 15.54 2.66 -3.01
C PRO A 31 14.12 3.19 -3.29
N LYS A 32 13.98 4.03 -4.32
CA LYS A 32 12.66 4.45 -4.78
C LYS A 32 11.91 3.21 -5.27
N GLY A 33 10.74 2.96 -4.68
CA GLY A 33 9.89 1.83 -5.03
C GLY A 33 9.84 0.73 -3.96
N LEU A 34 9.07 -0.31 -4.25
CA LEU A 34 8.89 -1.44 -3.33
C LEU A 34 10.10 -2.37 -3.32
N THR A 35 10.49 -2.83 -2.15
CA THR A 35 11.53 -3.84 -1.99
C THR A 35 11.06 -5.22 -2.46
N PRO A 36 11.97 -6.17 -2.80
CA PRO A 36 11.60 -7.54 -3.14
C PRO A 36 10.80 -8.25 -2.05
N ALA A 37 11.08 -7.96 -0.77
CA ALA A 37 10.33 -8.51 0.36
C ALA A 37 8.88 -8.00 0.38
N GLN A 38 8.67 -6.71 0.17
CA GLN A 38 7.34 -6.10 0.06
C GLN A 38 6.56 -6.69 -1.11
N ILE A 39 7.18 -6.83 -2.28
CA ILE A 39 6.56 -7.46 -3.45
C ILE A 39 6.14 -8.90 -3.15
N THR A 40 6.96 -9.64 -2.41
CA THR A 40 6.62 -11.01 -1.99
C THR A 40 5.36 -11.02 -1.11
N VAL A 41 5.27 -10.13 -0.13
CA VAL A 41 4.07 -10.00 0.72
C VAL A 41 2.85 -9.64 -0.12
N LEU A 42 2.95 -8.68 -1.03
CA LEU A 42 1.85 -8.30 -1.91
C LEU A 42 1.32 -9.50 -2.72
N LYS A 43 2.21 -10.26 -3.34
CA LYS A 43 1.83 -11.48 -4.09
C LYS A 43 1.16 -12.53 -3.19
N GLN A 44 1.68 -12.74 -1.98
CA GLN A 44 1.10 -13.67 -1.01
C GLN A 44 -0.32 -13.26 -0.57
N GLN A 45 -0.58 -11.94 -0.50
CA GLN A 45 -1.91 -11.43 -0.21
C GLN A 45 -2.84 -11.40 -1.43
N GLY A 46 -2.36 -11.75 -2.63
CA GLY A 46 -3.15 -11.79 -3.85
C GLY A 46 -3.21 -10.43 -4.60
N PHE A 47 -2.27 -9.52 -4.34
CA PHE A 47 -2.12 -8.33 -5.16
C PHE A 47 -1.53 -8.69 -6.53
N GLU A 48 -2.03 -8.02 -7.55
CA GLU A 48 -1.57 -8.13 -8.93
C GLU A 48 -0.97 -6.79 -9.39
N LEU A 49 0.07 -6.86 -10.21
CA LEU A 49 0.68 -5.66 -10.79
C LEU A 49 -0.19 -5.18 -11.95
N THR A 50 -0.64 -3.94 -11.86
CA THR A 50 -1.43 -3.25 -12.87
C THR A 50 -0.68 -2.01 -13.37
N GLU A 51 -1.22 -1.31 -14.35
CA GLU A 51 -0.68 -0.01 -14.82
C GLU A 51 -0.67 1.06 -13.72
N GLU A 52 -1.58 0.95 -12.75
CA GLU A 52 -1.70 1.88 -11.61
C GLU A 52 -0.87 1.49 -10.38
N GLY A 53 -0.18 0.36 -10.40
CA GLY A 53 0.59 -0.20 -9.31
C GLY A 53 0.08 -1.56 -8.84
N TRP A 54 0.49 -1.99 -7.65
CA TRP A 54 0.02 -3.24 -7.06
C TRP A 54 -1.39 -3.08 -6.52
N ALA A 55 -2.34 -3.78 -7.11
CA ALA A 55 -3.76 -3.68 -6.80
C ALA A 55 -4.33 -5.01 -6.29
N PHE A 56 -5.20 -4.93 -5.27
CA PHE A 56 -6.02 -6.02 -4.79
C PHE A 56 -7.49 -5.67 -5.00
N GLY A 57 -8.17 -6.41 -5.87
CA GLY A 57 -9.57 -6.21 -6.21
C GLY A 57 -10.50 -7.02 -5.31
N LEU A 58 -11.45 -6.35 -4.68
CA LEU A 58 -12.49 -6.94 -3.86
C LEU A 58 -13.84 -6.82 -4.59
N SER A 59 -14.38 -7.95 -5.06
CA SER A 59 -15.70 -7.99 -5.70
C SER A 59 -16.79 -7.48 -4.75
N GLY A 60 -17.65 -6.61 -5.24
CA GLY A 60 -18.77 -6.07 -4.46
C GLY A 60 -19.73 -7.14 -3.93
N LYS A 61 -19.87 -8.27 -4.60
CA LYS A 61 -20.66 -9.40 -4.09
C LYS A 61 -20.03 -10.01 -2.84
N VAL A 62 -18.71 -10.11 -2.79
CA VAL A 62 -17.99 -10.60 -1.61
C VAL A 62 -18.03 -9.56 -0.50
N LEU A 63 -17.80 -8.28 -0.85
CA LEU A 63 -17.68 -7.20 0.13
C LEU A 63 -18.96 -6.90 0.89
N PHE A 64 -20.06 -6.72 0.15
CA PHE A 64 -21.27 -6.08 0.69
C PHE A 64 -22.46 -7.04 0.82
N GLY A 65 -22.38 -8.23 0.25
CA GLY A 65 -23.50 -9.18 0.26
C GLY A 65 -24.78 -8.56 -0.33
N SER A 66 -25.86 -8.54 0.47
CA SER A 66 -27.12 -7.88 0.12
C SER A 66 -27.15 -6.39 0.47
N ASP A 67 -26.28 -5.91 1.34
CA ASP A 67 -26.09 -4.50 1.65
C ASP A 67 -25.18 -3.85 0.61
N LEU A 68 -25.53 -2.64 0.17
CA LEU A 68 -24.80 -1.97 -0.91
C LEU A 68 -23.53 -1.24 -0.44
N GLU A 69 -23.38 -1.01 0.86
CA GLU A 69 -22.40 -0.05 1.39
C GLU A 69 -21.63 -0.52 2.63
N VAL A 70 -22.15 -1.52 3.37
CA VAL A 70 -21.53 -2.01 4.60
C VAL A 70 -20.82 -3.34 4.36
N LEU A 71 -19.58 -3.45 4.78
CA LEU A 71 -18.84 -4.71 4.71
C LEU A 71 -19.51 -5.77 5.58
N ASN A 72 -19.72 -6.96 5.04
CA ASN A 72 -20.07 -8.11 5.86
C ASN A 72 -18.87 -8.55 6.71
N ALA A 73 -19.11 -9.34 7.76
CA ALA A 73 -18.08 -9.76 8.72
C ALA A 73 -16.86 -10.43 8.04
N GLN A 74 -17.12 -11.34 7.10
CA GLN A 74 -16.05 -12.05 6.37
C GLN A 74 -15.18 -11.08 5.55
N SER A 75 -15.79 -10.10 4.89
CA SER A 75 -15.08 -9.10 4.11
C SER A 75 -14.27 -8.16 4.99
N GLN A 76 -14.80 -7.81 6.15
CA GLN A 76 -14.07 -7.02 7.13
C GLN A 76 -12.81 -7.74 7.59
N GLU A 77 -12.89 -9.02 7.91
CA GLU A 77 -11.73 -9.86 8.28
C GLU A 77 -10.67 -9.93 7.15
N ILE A 78 -11.11 -10.05 5.89
CA ILE A 78 -10.20 -10.04 4.74
C ILE A 78 -9.45 -8.72 4.66
N VAL A 79 -10.16 -7.59 4.74
CA VAL A 79 -9.55 -6.25 4.67
C VAL A 79 -8.62 -6.00 5.86
N GLU A 80 -9.02 -6.38 7.07
CA GLU A 80 -8.21 -6.25 8.29
C GLU A 80 -6.92 -7.10 8.19
N ARG A 81 -7.00 -8.32 7.68
CA ARG A 81 -5.82 -9.17 7.43
C ARG A 81 -4.87 -8.53 6.41
N ILE A 82 -5.41 -8.00 5.31
CA ILE A 82 -4.61 -7.30 4.28
C ILE A 82 -3.92 -6.09 4.89
N GLY A 83 -4.66 -5.23 5.60
CA GLY A 83 -4.10 -4.05 6.24
C GLY A 83 -2.99 -4.40 7.23
N THR A 84 -3.18 -5.44 8.04
CA THR A 84 -2.16 -5.95 8.98
C THR A 84 -0.91 -6.44 8.24
N ALA A 85 -1.08 -7.18 7.13
CA ALA A 85 0.04 -7.68 6.34
C ALA A 85 0.83 -6.55 5.67
N LEU A 86 0.15 -5.52 5.15
CA LEU A 86 0.77 -4.33 4.57
C LEU A 86 1.60 -3.58 5.62
N LEU A 87 1.04 -3.30 6.79
CA LEU A 87 1.75 -2.63 7.88
C LEU A 87 2.94 -3.44 8.37
N GLY A 88 2.80 -4.77 8.48
CA GLY A 88 3.90 -5.67 8.86
C GLY A 88 5.06 -5.69 7.85
N ALA A 89 4.79 -5.34 6.59
CA ALA A 89 5.78 -5.19 5.53
C ALA A 89 6.29 -3.75 5.35
N ASP A 90 5.93 -2.84 6.26
CA ASP A 90 6.22 -1.40 6.17
C ASP A 90 5.66 -0.74 4.89
N ILE A 91 4.51 -1.25 4.42
CA ILE A 91 3.72 -0.63 3.36
C ILE A 91 2.62 0.19 4.01
N GLN A 92 2.83 1.49 4.11
CA GLN A 92 1.97 2.37 4.88
C GLN A 92 0.98 3.15 4.01
N ARG A 93 1.26 3.32 2.70
CA ARG A 93 0.48 4.19 1.82
C ARG A 93 -0.32 3.39 0.81
N VAL A 94 -1.62 3.63 0.81
CA VAL A 94 -2.55 2.98 -0.12
C VAL A 94 -3.55 3.97 -0.69
N ARG A 95 -4.09 3.62 -1.85
CA ARG A 95 -5.27 4.25 -2.42
C ARG A 95 -6.40 3.22 -2.43
N VAL A 96 -7.61 3.66 -2.10
CA VAL A 96 -8.81 2.83 -2.12
C VAL A 96 -9.76 3.39 -3.17
N ASP A 97 -9.96 2.63 -4.23
CA ASP A 97 -10.76 3.00 -5.39
C ASP A 97 -12.10 2.24 -5.37
N GLY A 98 -13.21 2.98 -5.32
CA GLY A 98 -14.55 2.41 -5.41
C GLY A 98 -15.10 2.48 -6.82
N HIS A 99 -15.77 1.40 -7.25
CA HIS A 99 -16.35 1.27 -8.58
C HIS A 99 -17.79 0.77 -8.54
N THR A 100 -18.56 1.10 -9.57
CA THR A 100 -19.91 0.60 -9.83
C THR A 100 -19.99 -0.02 -11.22
N ASP A 101 -21.07 -0.73 -11.50
CA ASP A 101 -21.48 -0.98 -12.88
C ASP A 101 -22.14 0.27 -13.48
N SER A 102 -22.49 0.22 -14.76
CA SER A 102 -23.11 1.33 -15.48
C SER A 102 -24.62 1.50 -15.24
N SER A 103 -25.21 0.74 -14.30
CA SER A 103 -26.64 0.83 -14.01
C SER A 103 -26.95 2.08 -13.17
N GLY A 104 -28.02 2.79 -13.54
CA GLY A 104 -28.49 3.95 -12.80
C GLY A 104 -27.83 5.28 -13.21
N LYS A 105 -28.02 6.30 -12.38
CA LYS A 105 -27.51 7.66 -12.64
C LYS A 105 -26.03 7.76 -12.28
N GLU A 106 -25.25 8.42 -13.13
CA GLU A 106 -23.81 8.61 -12.91
C GLU A 106 -23.50 9.30 -11.57
N SER A 107 -24.23 10.37 -11.23
CA SER A 107 -24.05 11.09 -9.97
C SER A 107 -24.32 10.23 -8.72
N TYR A 108 -25.26 9.30 -8.80
CA TYR A 108 -25.53 8.32 -7.76
C TYR A 108 -24.36 7.30 -7.65
N ASN A 109 -23.92 6.78 -8.80
CA ASN A 109 -22.81 5.82 -8.87
C ASN A 109 -21.50 6.40 -8.33
N GLU A 110 -21.22 7.66 -8.62
CA GLU A 110 -20.06 8.36 -8.06
C GLU A 110 -20.11 8.40 -6.54
N GLN A 111 -21.22 8.84 -5.96
CA GLN A 111 -21.40 8.87 -4.51
C GLN A 111 -21.37 7.46 -3.89
N LEU A 112 -22.02 6.47 -4.51
CA LEU A 112 -22.02 5.08 -4.05
C LEU A 112 -20.60 4.49 -4.02
N SER A 113 -19.81 4.77 -5.05
CA SER A 113 -18.43 4.30 -5.11
C SER A 113 -17.56 4.89 -4.01
N VAL A 114 -17.74 6.17 -3.66
CA VAL A 114 -17.07 6.80 -2.49
C VAL A 114 -17.49 6.13 -1.19
N ARG A 115 -18.79 5.88 -0.97
CA ARG A 115 -19.28 5.25 0.26
C ARG A 115 -18.72 3.83 0.42
N ARG A 116 -18.65 3.05 -0.66
CA ARG A 116 -18.03 1.71 -0.67
C ARG A 116 -16.55 1.75 -0.33
N ALA A 117 -15.79 2.67 -0.93
CA ALA A 117 -14.39 2.87 -0.60
C ALA A 117 -14.21 3.23 0.87
N ASN A 118 -15.03 4.14 1.41
CA ASN A 118 -15.00 4.51 2.83
C ASN A 118 -15.24 3.33 3.78
N SER A 119 -16.06 2.35 3.40
CA SER A 119 -16.31 1.15 4.21
C SER A 119 -15.05 0.28 4.32
N VAL A 120 -14.29 0.16 3.23
CA VAL A 120 -12.98 -0.51 3.25
C VAL A 120 -11.97 0.28 4.07
N VAL A 121 -11.93 1.60 3.90
CA VAL A 121 -11.04 2.49 4.70
C VAL A 121 -11.28 2.34 6.19
N LYS A 122 -12.53 2.27 6.65
CA LYS A 122 -12.84 2.05 8.07
C LYS A 122 -12.19 0.78 8.62
N ALA A 123 -12.17 -0.31 7.86
CA ALA A 123 -11.53 -1.55 8.28
C ALA A 123 -9.99 -1.42 8.29
N LEU A 124 -9.40 -0.69 7.34
CA LEU A 124 -7.96 -0.41 7.34
C LEU A 124 -7.54 0.47 8.53
N LEU A 125 -8.33 1.48 8.88
CA LEU A 125 -8.08 2.33 10.06
C LEU A 125 -8.16 1.53 11.36
N LYS A 126 -9.07 0.56 11.46
CA LYS A 126 -9.22 -0.30 12.64
C LYS A 126 -7.96 -1.13 12.94
N VAL A 127 -7.18 -1.50 11.93
CA VAL A 127 -5.91 -2.23 12.10
C VAL A 127 -4.69 -1.31 12.25
N GLY A 128 -4.90 0.01 12.31
CA GLY A 128 -3.86 0.98 12.61
C GLY A 128 -3.25 1.69 11.40
N MET A 129 -3.80 1.55 10.20
CA MET A 129 -3.43 2.43 9.11
C MET A 129 -3.81 3.87 9.44
N ARG A 130 -2.94 4.84 9.10
CA ARG A 130 -3.19 6.25 9.41
C ARG A 130 -4.00 6.91 8.30
N PRO A 131 -4.99 7.77 8.65
CA PRO A 131 -5.86 8.42 7.65
C PRO A 131 -5.07 9.19 6.58
N GLU A 132 -3.99 9.87 6.97
CA GLU A 132 -3.14 10.65 6.06
C GLU A 132 -2.39 9.80 5.01
N ASN A 133 -2.33 8.48 5.24
CA ASN A 133 -1.71 7.52 4.33
C ASN A 133 -2.70 6.82 3.39
N ILE A 134 -3.99 7.17 3.49
CA ILE A 134 -5.03 6.55 2.68
C ILE A 134 -5.65 7.59 1.75
N GLN A 135 -5.49 7.39 0.45
CA GLN A 135 -6.23 8.16 -0.57
C GLN A 135 -7.54 7.45 -0.90
N ILE A 136 -8.60 8.19 -1.16
CA ILE A 136 -9.92 7.64 -1.52
C ILE A 136 -10.32 8.21 -2.87
N ARG A 137 -10.71 7.33 -3.81
CA ARG A 137 -11.31 7.73 -5.09
C ARG A 137 -12.66 7.04 -5.28
N GLY A 138 -13.68 7.80 -5.63
CA GLY A 138 -14.94 7.30 -6.16
C GLY A 138 -14.94 7.41 -7.67
N LEU A 139 -14.82 6.29 -8.35
CA LEU A 139 -14.68 6.24 -9.81
C LEU A 139 -16.02 5.96 -10.51
N GLY A 140 -17.08 5.64 -9.75
CA GLY A 140 -18.35 5.29 -10.33
C GLY A 140 -18.21 4.20 -11.38
N SER A 141 -18.81 4.40 -12.56
CA SER A 141 -18.75 3.45 -13.67
C SER A 141 -17.69 3.77 -14.74
N ARG A 142 -16.77 4.72 -14.47
CA ARG A 142 -15.84 5.25 -15.48
C ARG A 142 -14.73 4.28 -15.87
N GLU A 143 -14.37 3.33 -14.99
CA GLU A 143 -13.27 2.37 -15.22
C GLU A 143 -13.78 0.93 -15.13
N PRO A 144 -14.50 0.44 -16.15
CA PRO A 144 -14.99 -0.94 -16.16
C PRO A 144 -13.83 -1.91 -16.45
N VAL A 145 -13.80 -3.04 -15.73
CA VAL A 145 -12.87 -4.16 -15.99
C VAL A 145 -13.53 -5.29 -16.77
N ALA A 146 -14.85 -5.25 -16.92
CA ALA A 146 -15.63 -6.23 -17.67
C ALA A 146 -16.82 -5.57 -18.38
N SER A 147 -17.43 -6.30 -19.31
CA SER A 147 -18.58 -5.77 -20.08
C SER A 147 -19.79 -5.51 -19.19
N ASN A 148 -20.28 -4.27 -19.19
CA ASN A 148 -21.53 -3.88 -18.52
C ASN A 148 -22.79 -4.48 -19.18
N ALA A 149 -22.70 -5.03 -20.40
CA ALA A 149 -23.82 -5.67 -21.07
C ALA A 149 -24.24 -6.98 -20.40
N THR A 150 -23.30 -7.69 -19.76
CA THR A 150 -23.58 -8.97 -19.11
C THR A 150 -23.78 -8.82 -17.60
N ARG A 151 -24.58 -9.70 -17.00
CA ARG A 151 -24.76 -9.75 -15.53
C ARG A 151 -23.45 -10.06 -14.81
N ALA A 152 -22.64 -10.97 -15.36
CA ALA A 152 -21.34 -11.34 -14.82
C ALA A 152 -20.39 -10.13 -14.80
N GLY A 153 -20.23 -9.46 -15.94
CA GLY A 153 -19.33 -8.30 -16.02
C GLY A 153 -19.78 -7.13 -15.15
N ARG A 154 -21.08 -6.86 -15.03
CA ARG A 154 -21.56 -5.89 -14.04
C ARG A 154 -21.18 -6.26 -12.60
N THR A 155 -21.19 -7.55 -12.27
CA THR A 155 -20.78 -8.01 -10.94
C THR A 155 -19.29 -7.76 -10.69
N GLU A 156 -18.44 -7.94 -11.70
CA GLU A 156 -17.01 -7.64 -11.62
C GLU A 156 -16.74 -6.13 -11.53
N ASN A 157 -17.53 -5.32 -12.25
CA ASN A 157 -17.41 -3.86 -12.20
C ASN A 157 -17.81 -3.28 -10.83
N ARG A 158 -18.73 -3.91 -10.11
CA ARG A 158 -19.04 -3.56 -8.72
C ARG A 158 -17.96 -4.06 -7.78
N ARG A 159 -16.90 -3.28 -7.60
CA ARG A 159 -15.72 -3.66 -6.81
C ARG A 159 -15.16 -2.49 -6.01
N VAL A 160 -14.30 -2.80 -5.05
CA VAL A 160 -13.37 -1.85 -4.44
C VAL A 160 -11.96 -2.41 -4.61
N SER A 161 -11.01 -1.56 -4.99
CA SER A 161 -9.61 -1.94 -5.13
C SER A 161 -8.76 -1.23 -4.07
N ILE A 162 -7.82 -1.96 -3.46
CA ILE A 162 -6.76 -1.40 -2.63
C ILE A 162 -5.51 -1.37 -3.50
N VAL A 163 -4.96 -0.19 -3.74
CA VAL A 163 -3.78 0.02 -4.58
C VAL A 163 -2.64 0.52 -3.72
N VAL A 164 -1.50 -0.16 -3.76
CA VAL A 164 -0.29 0.27 -3.05
C VAL A 164 0.41 1.37 -3.84
N ILE A 165 0.66 2.50 -3.19
CA ILE A 165 1.39 3.64 -3.75
C ILE A 165 2.86 3.47 -3.39
N ALA A 166 3.71 3.21 -4.40
CA ALA A 166 5.15 3.26 -4.23
C ALA A 166 5.61 4.73 -4.21
N ASP A 167 6.50 5.07 -3.27
CA ASP A 167 7.11 6.40 -3.17
C ASP A 167 8.20 6.60 -4.23
#